data_2bffee87fdf1d826024f6c9f91b833f3
#
_entry.id   2bffee87fdf1d826024f6c9f91b833f3
#
_cell.length_a   1.000
_cell.length_b   1.000
_cell.length_c   1.000
_cell.angle_alpha   90.00
_cell.angle_beta   90.00
_cell.angle_gamma   90.00
#
_symmetry.space_group_name_H-M   'P 1'
#
loop_
_entity.id
_entity.type
_entity.pdbx_description
1 polymer ?
#
loop_
_entity_poly.entity_id
_entity_poly.type
_entity_poly.pdbx_seq_one_letter_code
_entity_poly.pdbx_strand_id
1 'polypeptide(L)'
;LNQFNMEHDDFANAVLIKRGHNFFVAFTVYREKAEHSSLATKKFVPDTTIGLDMGISTHITFSDGSTVNVRVEETDRLKRLSRKLSRQQKGSKAFEETKRHIREEHEKMVNRRNDAANKVASWILGHEHVFMQDENISSWKLRSSIARGSRAIQYGILGRVKAKLIGHPRVTVLKRNVATTATCVCGVKTPHDLSQREFVCPSCGYTAPRDIHAARNMFLLATPDNIKINGYGT
;
A
#
# COMPACT_ATOMS: atom_id res chain seq x y z
N LEU A 1 -22.04 14.73 7.80
CA LEU A 1 -22.21 16.08 7.19
C LEU A 1 -21.40 17.15 7.91
N ASN A 2 -21.06 16.98 9.19
CA ASN A 2 -20.29 17.95 9.98
C ASN A 2 -18.82 18.13 9.55
N GLN A 3 -18.35 17.42 8.51
CA GLN A 3 -16.98 17.53 7.98
C GLN A 3 -16.87 18.52 6.83
N PHE A 4 -17.98 19.07 6.32
CA PHE A 4 -18.02 19.96 5.19
C PHE A 4 -18.61 21.30 5.60
N ASN A 5 -17.97 22.38 5.21
CA ASN A 5 -18.54 23.71 5.34
C ASN A 5 -19.41 23.97 4.10
N MET A 6 -20.72 23.74 4.23
CA MET A 6 -21.69 23.87 3.14
C MET A 6 -21.78 25.29 2.55
N GLU A 7 -21.25 26.29 3.25
CA GLU A 7 -21.27 27.69 2.79
C GLU A 7 -20.04 28.08 1.94
N HIS A 8 -18.94 27.33 2.08
CA HIS A 8 -17.67 27.65 1.43
C HIS A 8 -17.11 26.54 0.51
N ASP A 9 -17.75 25.38 0.48
CA ASP A 9 -17.29 24.26 -0.36
C ASP A 9 -18.11 24.21 -1.66
N ASP A 10 -17.44 24.27 -2.80
CA ASP A 10 -18.08 24.09 -4.11
C ASP A 10 -18.30 22.61 -4.39
N PHE A 11 -19.57 22.22 -4.53
CA PHE A 11 -19.97 20.86 -4.84
C PHE A 11 -20.22 20.71 -6.34
N ALA A 12 -19.48 19.81 -6.99
CA ALA A 12 -19.64 19.56 -8.43
C ALA A 12 -20.60 18.40 -8.70
N ASN A 13 -20.35 17.24 -8.10
CA ASN A 13 -21.09 16.01 -8.37
C ASN A 13 -21.41 15.25 -7.10
N ALA A 14 -22.59 14.60 -7.08
CA ALA A 14 -22.96 13.65 -6.07
C ALA A 14 -23.21 12.28 -6.71
N VAL A 15 -22.56 11.23 -6.20
CA VAL A 15 -22.72 9.86 -6.67
C VAL A 15 -23.27 9.00 -5.56
N LEU A 16 -24.41 8.36 -5.81
CA LEU A 16 -24.97 7.38 -4.90
C LEU A 16 -24.28 6.04 -5.08
N ILE A 17 -23.62 5.56 -4.03
CA ILE A 17 -22.86 4.31 -4.04
C ILE A 17 -23.55 3.32 -3.13
N LYS A 18 -23.97 2.17 -3.69
CA LYS A 18 -24.47 1.03 -2.90
C LYS A 18 -23.32 0.09 -2.57
N ARG A 19 -23.07 -0.15 -1.27
CA ARG A 19 -22.13 -1.16 -0.78
C ARG A 19 -22.84 -2.11 0.18
N GLY A 20 -23.06 -3.35 -0.25
CA GLY A 20 -23.85 -4.32 0.51
C GLY A 20 -25.29 -3.84 0.69
N HIS A 21 -25.72 -3.61 1.93
CA HIS A 21 -27.02 -3.05 2.28
C HIS A 21 -27.00 -1.54 2.56
N ASN A 22 -25.80 -0.94 2.60
CA ASN A 22 -25.65 0.46 2.91
C ASN A 22 -25.58 1.30 1.63
N PHE A 23 -26.13 2.50 1.72
CA PHE A 23 -26.03 3.52 0.69
C PHE A 23 -25.14 4.64 1.20
N PHE A 24 -24.24 5.10 0.34
CA PHE A 24 -23.35 6.22 0.61
C PHE A 24 -23.53 7.26 -0.49
N VAL A 25 -23.42 8.52 -0.13
CA VAL A 25 -23.34 9.60 -1.10
C VAL A 25 -21.90 10.11 -1.11
N ALA A 26 -21.25 10.03 -2.24
CA ALA A 26 -19.93 10.62 -2.45
C ALA A 26 -20.11 11.97 -3.14
N PHE A 27 -19.60 13.03 -2.54
CA PHE A 27 -19.57 14.35 -3.12
C PHE A 27 -18.16 14.66 -3.66
N THR A 28 -18.09 15.22 -4.85
CA THR A 28 -16.86 15.84 -5.34
C THR A 28 -16.90 17.29 -4.88
N VAL A 29 -15.92 17.67 -4.06
CA VAL A 29 -15.80 19.00 -3.51
C VAL A 29 -14.53 19.64 -4.06
N TYR A 30 -14.64 20.80 -4.66
CA TYR A 30 -13.50 21.63 -5.02
C TYR A 30 -13.26 22.64 -3.90
N ARG A 31 -12.04 22.64 -3.41
CA ARG A 31 -11.56 23.66 -2.48
C ARG A 31 -10.38 24.36 -3.12
N GLU A 32 -10.31 25.67 -2.92
CA GLU A 32 -9.07 26.38 -3.19
C GLU A 32 -7.94 25.64 -2.43
N LYS A 33 -6.80 25.52 -3.08
CA LYS A 33 -5.62 24.82 -2.55
C LYS A 33 -5.08 25.62 -1.35
N ALA A 34 -5.87 25.64 -0.28
CA ALA A 34 -5.41 26.13 1.02
C ALA A 34 -4.24 25.23 1.42
N GLU A 35 -3.15 25.85 1.78
CA GLU A 35 -1.93 25.21 2.23
C GLU A 35 -2.26 24.04 3.15
N HIS A 36 -1.78 22.85 2.80
CA HIS A 36 -1.98 21.59 3.53
C HIS A 36 -1.39 21.58 4.96
N SER A 37 -1.22 22.76 5.56
CA SER A 37 -0.62 22.95 6.87
C SER A 37 -1.52 22.56 8.05
N SER A 38 -2.84 22.50 7.89
CA SER A 38 -3.74 22.36 9.04
C SER A 38 -4.16 20.95 9.42
N LEU A 39 -3.97 19.94 8.57
CA LEU A 39 -4.23 18.53 8.91
C LEU A 39 -3.02 17.80 9.48
N ALA A 40 -1.86 18.43 9.51
CA ALA A 40 -0.58 17.86 9.95
C ALA A 40 -0.23 18.15 11.41
N THR A 41 -1.11 18.71 12.20
CA THR A 41 -0.80 19.21 13.55
C THR A 41 -0.98 18.18 14.66
N LYS A 42 -0.62 16.93 14.48
CA LYS A 42 -0.24 16.11 15.61
C LYS A 42 1.25 15.79 15.47
N LYS A 43 2.05 16.51 16.29
CA LYS A 43 3.45 16.30 16.63
C LYS A 43 3.97 14.90 16.31
N PHE A 44 4.23 14.62 15.05
CA PHE A 44 5.15 13.60 14.66
C PHE A 44 6.39 14.36 14.18
N VAL A 45 7.51 14.20 14.86
CA VAL A 45 8.81 14.72 14.40
C VAL A 45 9.44 13.56 13.63
N PRO A 46 9.27 13.51 12.32
CA PRO A 46 9.86 12.44 11.52
C PRO A 46 11.36 12.73 11.37
N ASP A 47 12.17 11.69 11.39
CA ASP A 47 13.40 11.71 10.62
C ASP A 47 13.05 12.12 9.20
N THR A 48 13.80 13.05 8.64
CA THR A 48 13.40 13.82 7.46
C THR A 48 13.19 12.97 6.22
N THR A 49 13.83 11.80 6.14
CA THR A 49 13.82 10.98 4.92
C THR A 49 13.65 9.50 5.22
N ILE A 50 12.74 8.83 4.51
CA ILE A 50 12.56 7.38 4.60
C ILE A 50 12.45 6.75 3.21
N GLY A 51 13.21 5.68 3.00
CA GLY A 51 13.06 4.79 1.84
C GLY A 51 12.25 3.55 2.22
N LEU A 52 11.44 3.05 1.31
CA LEU A 52 10.65 1.85 1.54
C LEU A 52 10.77 0.86 0.38
N ASP A 53 11.06 -0.39 0.72
CA ASP A 53 11.03 -1.54 -0.16
C ASP A 53 9.77 -2.37 0.08
N MET A 54 9.05 -2.71 -0.99
CA MET A 54 7.81 -3.48 -0.91
C MET A 54 8.06 -4.93 -1.31
N GLY A 55 7.62 -5.88 -0.48
CA GLY A 55 7.86 -7.31 -0.69
C GLY A 55 6.64 -8.20 -0.39
N ILE A 56 6.78 -9.49 -0.72
CA ILE A 56 5.74 -10.49 -0.45
C ILE A 56 5.88 -11.09 0.94
N SER A 57 7.11 -11.39 1.37
CA SER A 57 7.40 -12.00 2.67
C SER A 57 7.24 -10.99 3.80
N THR A 58 7.89 -9.86 3.67
CA THR A 58 7.71 -8.67 4.50
C THR A 58 7.04 -7.64 3.61
N HIS A 59 5.90 -7.10 4.06
CA HIS A 59 5.12 -6.21 3.19
C HIS A 59 5.85 -4.91 2.87
N ILE A 60 6.46 -4.29 3.88
CA ILE A 60 7.26 -3.08 3.69
C ILE A 60 8.46 -3.18 4.63
N THR A 61 9.65 -2.96 4.10
CA THR A 61 10.89 -2.78 4.85
C THR A 61 11.33 -1.33 4.67
N PHE A 62 11.66 -0.67 5.75
CA PHE A 62 12.11 0.72 5.74
C PHE A 62 13.63 0.83 5.84
N SER A 63 14.16 1.97 5.41
CA SER A 63 15.60 2.26 5.40
C SER A 63 16.23 2.31 6.79
N ASP A 64 15.43 2.54 7.84
CA ASP A 64 15.82 2.48 9.24
C ASP A 64 15.87 1.05 9.80
N GLY A 65 15.41 0.06 9.04
CA GLY A 65 15.33 -1.35 9.44
C GLY A 65 13.99 -1.75 10.03
N SER A 66 13.09 -0.82 10.27
CA SER A 66 11.73 -1.14 10.70
C SER A 66 10.93 -1.85 9.60
N THR A 67 9.91 -2.60 9.98
CA THR A 67 9.12 -3.37 9.03
C THR A 67 7.62 -3.31 9.32
N VAL A 68 6.83 -3.41 8.27
CA VAL A 68 5.37 -3.57 8.37
C VAL A 68 4.93 -4.83 7.65
N ASN A 69 4.22 -5.69 8.36
CA ASN A 69 3.66 -6.91 7.81
C ASN A 69 2.22 -7.10 8.32
N VAL A 70 1.26 -6.51 7.61
CA VAL A 70 -0.16 -6.54 7.99
C VAL A 70 -0.96 -7.38 7.01
N ARG A 71 -1.63 -8.40 7.54
CA ARG A 71 -2.56 -9.27 6.81
C ARG A 71 -3.91 -9.30 7.52
N VAL A 72 -4.97 -9.21 6.76
CA VAL A 72 -6.33 -9.39 7.26
C VAL A 72 -6.89 -10.66 6.63
N GLU A 73 -6.71 -11.75 7.34
CA GLU A 73 -7.13 -13.09 6.89
C GLU A 73 -8.65 -13.29 7.05
N GLU A 74 -9.13 -14.34 6.41
CA GLU A 74 -10.53 -14.77 6.54
C GLU A 74 -10.86 -15.16 7.98
N THR A 75 -11.99 -14.66 8.47
CA THR A 75 -12.51 -15.04 9.78
C THR A 75 -13.06 -16.46 9.76
N ASP A 76 -13.05 -17.14 10.91
CA ASP A 76 -13.67 -18.47 11.01
C ASP A 76 -15.19 -18.42 10.75
N ARG A 77 -15.82 -17.27 11.04
CA ARG A 77 -17.22 -17.04 10.68
C ARG A 77 -17.42 -17.09 9.17
N LEU A 78 -16.55 -16.41 8.39
CA LEU A 78 -16.62 -16.42 6.93
C LEU A 78 -16.42 -17.83 6.37
N LYS A 79 -15.46 -18.58 6.91
CA LYS A 79 -15.21 -19.99 6.53
C LYS A 79 -16.42 -20.89 6.81
N ARG A 80 -17.07 -20.71 7.99
CA ARG A 80 -18.30 -21.44 8.34
C ARG A 80 -19.47 -21.11 7.42
N LEU A 81 -19.67 -19.81 7.14
CA LEU A 81 -20.72 -19.35 6.22
C LEU A 81 -20.50 -19.88 4.79
N SER A 82 -19.26 -19.91 4.31
CA SER A 82 -18.92 -20.47 2.99
C SER A 82 -19.22 -21.96 2.90
N ARG A 83 -18.88 -22.74 3.95
CA ARG A 83 -19.25 -24.17 4.03
C ARG A 83 -20.77 -24.38 4.12
N LYS A 84 -21.48 -23.52 4.85
CA LYS A 84 -22.95 -23.56 4.93
C LYS A 84 -23.55 -23.29 3.55
N LEU A 85 -23.08 -22.24 2.87
CA LEU A 85 -23.57 -21.87 1.54
C LEU A 85 -23.42 -22.99 0.50
N SER A 86 -22.28 -23.71 0.51
CA SER A 86 -22.02 -24.79 -0.44
C SER A 86 -22.96 -25.99 -0.29
N ARG A 87 -23.63 -26.16 0.85
CA ARG A 87 -24.57 -27.24 1.15
C ARG A 87 -26.04 -26.85 0.93
N GLN A 88 -26.33 -25.58 0.66
CA GLN A 88 -27.67 -25.06 0.52
C GLN A 88 -28.12 -25.11 -0.94
N GLN A 89 -29.43 -25.30 -1.14
CA GLN A 89 -30.05 -25.24 -2.47
C GLN A 89 -29.96 -23.79 -3.00
N LYS A 90 -29.37 -23.65 -4.18
CA LYS A 90 -29.25 -22.34 -4.85
C LYS A 90 -30.65 -21.74 -5.09
N GLY A 91 -30.77 -20.43 -4.77
CA GLY A 91 -32.02 -19.70 -4.93
C GLY A 91 -33.00 -19.83 -3.77
N SER A 92 -32.75 -20.70 -2.78
CA SER A 92 -33.57 -20.74 -1.58
C SER A 92 -33.40 -19.49 -0.72
N LYS A 93 -34.43 -19.14 0.09
CA LYS A 93 -34.32 -18.01 1.04
C LYS A 93 -33.12 -18.14 1.96
N ALA A 94 -32.86 -19.35 2.46
CA ALA A 94 -31.69 -19.65 3.33
C ALA A 94 -30.34 -19.44 2.59
N PHE A 95 -30.26 -19.77 1.30
CA PHE A 95 -29.07 -19.51 0.47
C PHE A 95 -28.83 -18.01 0.32
N GLU A 96 -29.84 -17.23 -0.02
CA GLU A 96 -29.71 -15.78 -0.21
C GLU A 96 -29.38 -15.06 1.11
N GLU A 97 -29.93 -15.51 2.23
CA GLU A 97 -29.58 -15.00 3.54
C GLU A 97 -28.11 -15.29 3.90
N THR A 98 -27.66 -16.53 3.70
CA THR A 98 -26.25 -16.89 3.95
C THR A 98 -25.30 -16.08 3.06
N LYS A 99 -25.66 -15.88 1.80
CA LYS A 99 -24.91 -15.06 0.86
C LYS A 99 -24.85 -13.58 1.29
N ARG A 100 -25.92 -13.05 1.88
CA ARG A 100 -25.96 -11.72 2.49
C ARG A 100 -24.93 -11.62 3.63
N HIS A 101 -24.92 -12.57 4.57
CA HIS A 101 -23.97 -12.59 5.67
C HIS A 101 -22.52 -12.72 5.20
N ILE A 102 -22.24 -13.48 4.13
CA ILE A 102 -20.91 -13.56 3.53
C ILE A 102 -20.47 -12.19 2.99
N ARG A 103 -21.37 -11.46 2.32
CA ARG A 103 -21.06 -10.10 1.83
C ARG A 103 -20.73 -9.14 2.97
N GLU A 104 -21.49 -9.20 4.07
CA GLU A 104 -21.23 -8.38 5.27
C GLU A 104 -19.85 -8.68 5.89
N GLU A 105 -19.47 -9.97 5.99
CA GLU A 105 -18.14 -10.33 6.48
C GLU A 105 -17.01 -9.86 5.55
N HIS A 106 -17.21 -9.97 4.23
CA HIS A 106 -16.24 -9.43 3.27
C HIS A 106 -16.10 -7.90 3.39
N GLU A 107 -17.20 -7.17 3.59
CA GLU A 107 -17.19 -5.73 3.79
C GLU A 107 -16.38 -5.34 5.05
N LYS A 108 -16.60 -6.06 6.18
CA LYS A 108 -15.80 -5.86 7.40
C LYS A 108 -14.30 -6.11 7.16
N MET A 109 -13.95 -7.14 6.39
CA MET A 109 -12.55 -7.41 6.04
C MET A 109 -11.95 -6.29 5.17
N VAL A 110 -12.71 -5.77 4.19
CA VAL A 110 -12.28 -4.64 3.37
C VAL A 110 -12.05 -3.40 4.23
N ASN A 111 -12.97 -3.12 5.16
CA ASN A 111 -12.87 -1.97 6.06
C ASN A 111 -11.63 -2.08 6.98
N ARG A 112 -11.36 -3.26 7.54
CA ARG A 112 -10.14 -3.51 8.33
C ARG A 112 -8.85 -3.30 7.52
N ARG A 113 -8.83 -3.76 6.25
CA ARG A 113 -7.66 -3.55 5.36
C ARG A 113 -7.48 -2.06 5.03
N ASN A 114 -8.57 -1.35 4.80
CA ASN A 114 -8.53 0.08 4.53
C ASN A 114 -8.05 0.87 5.75
N ASP A 115 -8.53 0.54 6.95
CA ASP A 115 -8.09 1.15 8.19
C ASP A 115 -6.59 0.92 8.42
N ALA A 116 -6.14 -0.33 8.31
CA ALA A 116 -4.73 -0.67 8.44
C ALA A 116 -3.85 0.07 7.40
N ALA A 117 -4.31 0.12 6.14
CA ALA A 117 -3.61 0.85 5.09
C ALA A 117 -3.58 2.37 5.35
N ASN A 118 -4.65 2.94 5.89
CA ASN A 118 -4.69 4.36 6.29
C ASN A 118 -3.66 4.65 7.37
N LYS A 119 -3.62 3.82 8.43
CA LYS A 119 -2.66 3.98 9.54
C LYS A 119 -1.22 3.90 9.06
N VAL A 120 -0.90 2.90 8.24
CA VAL A 120 0.45 2.74 7.68
C VAL A 120 0.81 3.90 6.75
N ALA A 121 -0.07 4.28 5.83
CA ALA A 121 0.18 5.40 4.94
C ALA A 121 0.34 6.73 5.70
N SER A 122 -0.49 6.97 6.70
CA SER A 122 -0.40 8.17 7.56
C SER A 122 0.93 8.23 8.31
N TRP A 123 1.41 7.10 8.83
CA TRP A 123 2.71 7.02 9.47
C TRP A 123 3.86 7.31 8.48
N ILE A 124 3.83 6.69 7.29
CA ILE A 124 4.82 6.94 6.24
C ILE A 124 4.84 8.42 5.84
N LEU A 125 3.67 9.01 5.62
CA LEU A 125 3.52 10.42 5.23
C LEU A 125 3.81 11.41 6.37
N GLY A 126 4.06 10.93 7.57
CA GLY A 126 4.64 11.72 8.66
C GLY A 126 6.07 12.18 8.35
N HIS A 127 6.81 11.51 7.50
CA HIS A 127 8.16 11.89 7.06
C HIS A 127 8.09 13.01 6.01
N GLU A 128 9.13 13.85 5.94
CA GLU A 128 9.19 14.96 4.98
C GLU A 128 9.45 14.46 3.57
N HIS A 129 10.32 13.47 3.43
CA HIS A 129 10.70 12.88 2.16
C HIS A 129 10.54 11.37 2.20
N VAL A 130 9.72 10.84 1.30
CA VAL A 130 9.44 9.41 1.17
C VAL A 130 9.88 8.92 -0.20
N PHE A 131 10.69 7.88 -0.24
CA PHE A 131 11.18 7.29 -1.48
C PHE A 131 10.70 5.85 -1.62
N MET A 132 10.15 5.51 -2.79
CA MET A 132 9.67 4.17 -3.10
C MET A 132 9.87 3.85 -4.57
N GLN A 133 9.85 2.56 -4.92
CA GLN A 133 9.88 2.12 -6.32
C GLN A 133 8.46 1.87 -6.86
N ASP A 134 8.27 2.05 -8.19
CA ASP A 134 6.99 1.76 -8.85
C ASP A 134 6.79 0.25 -9.05
N GLU A 135 6.51 -0.46 -7.96
CA GLU A 135 6.27 -1.89 -7.99
C GLU A 135 4.91 -2.27 -8.59
N ASN A 136 4.88 -3.27 -9.48
CA ASN A 136 3.63 -3.82 -9.99
C ASN A 136 3.13 -4.96 -9.09
N ILE A 137 2.52 -4.58 -7.97
CA ILE A 137 2.02 -5.53 -6.95
C ILE A 137 0.99 -6.51 -7.54
N SER A 138 0.18 -6.10 -8.51
CA SER A 138 -0.80 -6.96 -9.14
C SER A 138 -0.16 -8.08 -9.97
N SER A 139 0.99 -7.83 -10.61
CA SER A 139 1.72 -8.84 -11.37
C SER A 139 2.33 -9.93 -10.48
N TRP A 140 2.59 -9.64 -9.21
CA TRP A 140 3.13 -10.62 -8.28
C TRP A 140 2.17 -11.77 -8.00
N LYS A 141 0.85 -11.54 -8.10
CA LYS A 141 -0.16 -12.61 -8.00
C LYS A 141 -0.03 -13.65 -9.12
N LEU A 142 0.31 -13.20 -10.32
CA LEU A 142 0.43 -14.06 -11.50
C LEU A 142 1.75 -14.84 -11.52
N ARG A 143 2.81 -14.26 -10.98
CA ARG A 143 4.15 -14.87 -10.94
C ARG A 143 4.36 -15.82 -9.78
N SER A 144 3.60 -15.68 -8.70
CA SER A 144 3.70 -16.59 -7.57
C SER A 144 2.95 -17.87 -7.89
N SER A 145 3.64 -18.87 -8.47
CA SER A 145 3.19 -20.26 -8.56
C SER A 145 2.90 -20.89 -7.18
N ILE A 146 3.18 -20.15 -6.11
CA ILE A 146 3.03 -20.59 -4.73
C ILE A 146 1.76 -19.94 -4.16
N ALA A 147 0.76 -20.76 -3.87
CA ALA A 147 -0.52 -20.34 -3.25
C ALA A 147 -0.35 -19.44 -2.01
N ARG A 148 0.77 -19.56 -1.28
CA ARG A 148 1.12 -18.72 -0.12
C ARG A 148 1.41 -17.26 -0.50
N GLY A 149 2.13 -17.01 -1.60
CA GLY A 149 2.44 -15.65 -2.07
C GLY A 149 1.19 -14.91 -2.55
N SER A 150 0.31 -15.61 -3.28
CA SER A 150 -0.97 -15.06 -3.73
C SER A 150 -1.87 -14.65 -2.56
N ARG A 151 -1.95 -15.47 -1.50
CA ARG A 151 -2.70 -15.13 -0.29
C ARG A 151 -2.10 -13.93 0.46
N ALA A 152 -0.77 -13.85 0.57
CA ALA A 152 -0.11 -12.71 1.21
C ALA A 152 -0.50 -11.39 0.54
N ILE A 153 -0.53 -11.36 -0.80
CA ILE A 153 -0.94 -10.18 -1.56
C ILE A 153 -2.45 -9.93 -1.44
N GLN A 154 -3.27 -10.99 -1.50
CA GLN A 154 -4.73 -10.87 -1.44
C GLN A 154 -5.20 -10.33 -0.09
N TYR A 155 -4.62 -10.81 1.01
CA TYR A 155 -4.98 -10.41 2.38
C TYR A 155 -4.13 -9.27 2.92
N GLY A 156 -3.09 -8.88 2.21
CA GLY A 156 -2.22 -7.76 2.54
C GLY A 156 -2.82 -6.38 2.23
N ILE A 157 -2.08 -5.37 2.62
CA ILE A 157 -2.47 -3.96 2.46
C ILE A 157 -1.64 -3.22 1.42
N LEU A 158 -0.60 -3.86 0.84
CA LEU A 158 0.40 -3.21 -0.02
C LEU A 158 -0.19 -2.35 -1.13
N GLY A 159 -1.11 -2.92 -1.94
CA GLY A 159 -1.73 -2.17 -3.05
C GLY A 159 -2.52 -0.95 -2.57
N ARG A 160 -3.12 -1.04 -1.38
CA ARG A 160 -3.86 0.08 -0.77
C ARG A 160 -2.91 1.16 -0.25
N VAL A 161 -1.82 0.77 0.40
CA VAL A 161 -0.78 1.71 0.86
C VAL A 161 -0.17 2.40 -0.35
N LYS A 162 0.27 1.64 -1.36
CA LYS A 162 0.83 2.20 -2.60
C LYS A 162 -0.12 3.24 -3.22
N ALA A 163 -1.41 2.92 -3.36
CA ALA A 163 -2.40 3.83 -3.95
C ALA A 163 -2.57 5.14 -3.17
N LYS A 164 -2.26 5.15 -1.88
CA LYS A 164 -2.33 6.36 -1.04
C LYS A 164 -1.04 7.19 -1.09
N LEU A 165 0.08 6.55 -1.39
CA LEU A 165 1.38 7.20 -1.46
C LEU A 165 1.63 7.83 -2.83
N ILE A 166 1.22 7.15 -3.92
CA ILE A 166 1.43 7.66 -5.28
C ILE A 166 0.70 8.99 -5.48
N GLY A 167 1.42 9.97 -6.01
CA GLY A 167 0.90 11.31 -6.26
C GLY A 167 0.92 12.26 -5.06
N HIS A 168 1.33 11.78 -3.87
CA HIS A 168 1.50 12.66 -2.72
C HIS A 168 2.79 13.50 -2.87
N PRO A 169 2.77 14.83 -2.56
CA PRO A 169 3.92 15.72 -2.78
C PRO A 169 5.21 15.30 -2.07
N ARG A 170 5.11 14.63 -0.93
CA ARG A 170 6.26 14.13 -0.16
C ARG A 170 6.84 12.83 -0.70
N VAL A 171 6.21 12.21 -1.72
CA VAL A 171 6.58 10.88 -2.20
C VAL A 171 7.26 10.97 -3.55
N THR A 172 8.52 10.56 -3.58
CA THR A 172 9.29 10.38 -4.81
C THR A 172 9.25 8.91 -5.22
N VAL A 173 8.82 8.66 -6.46
CA VAL A 173 8.67 7.30 -6.99
C VAL A 173 9.78 7.04 -8.02
N LEU A 174 10.61 6.03 -7.77
CA LEU A 174 11.62 5.57 -8.70
C LEU A 174 11.00 4.69 -9.80
N LYS A 175 11.59 4.73 -10.99
CA LYS A 175 11.25 3.83 -12.09
C LYS A 175 11.49 2.38 -11.69
N ARG A 176 10.67 1.46 -12.20
CA ARG A 176 10.73 0.02 -11.87
C ARG A 176 12.04 -0.65 -12.27
N ASN A 177 12.71 -0.15 -13.28
CA ASN A 177 13.97 -0.71 -13.80
C ASN A 177 15.23 -0.26 -13.02
N VAL A 178 15.09 0.57 -12.00
CA VAL A 178 16.20 0.95 -11.12
C VAL A 178 16.60 -0.26 -10.28
N ALA A 179 17.88 -0.64 -10.35
CA ALA A 179 18.37 -1.84 -9.68
C ALA A 179 18.72 -1.56 -8.21
N THR A 180 17.71 -1.27 -7.40
CA THR A 180 17.86 -0.90 -5.98
C THR A 180 18.48 -2.00 -5.14
N THR A 181 18.21 -3.26 -5.45
CA THR A 181 18.74 -4.43 -4.73
C THR A 181 20.17 -4.76 -5.14
N ALA A 182 20.54 -4.50 -6.41
CA ALA A 182 21.81 -4.93 -6.98
C ALA A 182 22.91 -3.84 -6.98
N THR A 183 22.58 -2.60 -6.69
CA THR A 183 23.55 -1.49 -6.72
C THR A 183 24.10 -1.24 -5.32
N CYS A 184 25.41 -1.33 -5.16
CA CYS A 184 26.07 -1.00 -3.89
C CYS A 184 26.13 0.52 -3.67
N VAL A 185 26.25 0.94 -2.42
CA VAL A 185 26.53 2.34 -2.05
C VAL A 185 27.81 2.90 -2.67
N CYS A 186 28.77 2.05 -3.07
CA CYS A 186 29.97 2.45 -3.82
C CYS A 186 29.73 2.61 -5.33
N GLY A 187 28.50 2.42 -5.81
CA GLY A 187 28.12 2.53 -7.22
C GLY A 187 28.29 1.24 -8.04
N VAL A 188 28.96 0.22 -7.52
CA VAL A 188 29.17 -1.05 -8.23
C VAL A 188 27.87 -1.84 -8.25
N LYS A 189 27.49 -2.34 -9.44
CA LYS A 189 26.37 -3.27 -9.60
C LYS A 189 26.85 -4.70 -9.42
N THR A 190 26.23 -5.41 -8.50
CA THR A 190 26.54 -6.80 -8.19
C THR A 190 25.34 -7.68 -8.55
N PRO A 191 25.51 -8.72 -9.38
CA PRO A 191 24.47 -9.71 -9.60
C PRO A 191 24.01 -10.29 -8.25
N HIS A 192 22.71 -10.40 -8.06
CA HIS A 192 22.15 -10.84 -6.81
C HIS A 192 21.04 -11.87 -7.05
N ASP A 193 21.16 -13.03 -6.40
CA ASP A 193 20.11 -14.06 -6.42
C ASP A 193 19.00 -13.69 -5.43
N LEU A 194 17.75 -13.90 -5.83
CA LEU A 194 16.59 -13.62 -4.99
C LEU A 194 16.52 -14.48 -3.73
N SER A 195 17.22 -15.63 -3.71
CA SER A 195 17.33 -16.48 -2.53
C SER A 195 18.25 -15.90 -1.45
N GLN A 196 19.21 -15.07 -1.83
CA GLN A 196 20.15 -14.44 -0.92
C GLN A 196 19.41 -13.36 -0.11
N ARG A 197 19.50 -13.46 1.22
CA ARG A 197 18.87 -12.50 2.14
C ARG A 197 19.79 -11.37 2.56
N GLU A 198 21.05 -11.52 2.31
CA GLU A 198 22.10 -10.57 2.64
C GLU A 198 22.75 -10.05 1.37
N PHE A 199 22.92 -8.74 1.27
CA PHE A 199 23.69 -8.11 0.20
C PHE A 199 25.13 -8.02 0.65
N VAL A 200 26.06 -8.47 -0.20
CA VAL A 200 27.50 -8.38 0.00
C VAL A 200 28.14 -7.78 -1.25
N CYS A 201 28.84 -6.67 -1.10
CA CYS A 201 29.55 -6.05 -2.21
C CYS A 201 30.96 -6.63 -2.35
N PRO A 202 31.31 -7.26 -3.48
CA PRO A 202 32.66 -7.82 -3.68
C PRO A 202 33.73 -6.76 -3.87
N SER A 203 33.38 -5.52 -4.18
CA SER A 203 34.30 -4.42 -4.43
C SER A 203 34.72 -3.68 -3.16
N CYS A 204 33.75 -3.34 -2.27
CA CYS A 204 34.06 -2.52 -1.09
C CYS A 204 33.82 -3.23 0.23
N GLY A 205 33.37 -4.49 0.21
CA GLY A 205 33.10 -5.28 1.43
C GLY A 205 31.84 -4.86 2.19
N TYR A 206 31.05 -3.90 1.71
CA TYR A 206 29.80 -3.50 2.36
C TYR A 206 28.81 -4.65 2.42
N THR A 207 28.23 -4.88 3.60
CA THR A 207 27.21 -5.89 3.84
C THR A 207 25.98 -5.28 4.52
N ALA A 208 24.80 -5.76 4.15
CA ALA A 208 23.54 -5.38 4.80
C ALA A 208 22.43 -6.40 4.50
N PRO A 209 21.38 -6.50 5.35
CA PRO A 209 20.18 -7.21 4.98
C PRO A 209 19.61 -6.65 3.67
N ARG A 210 19.34 -7.54 2.69
CA ARG A 210 18.99 -7.16 1.31
C ARG A 210 17.84 -6.16 1.22
N ASP A 211 16.77 -6.39 1.98
CA ASP A 211 15.56 -5.57 1.89
C ASP A 211 15.81 -4.17 2.52
N ILE A 212 16.64 -4.07 3.56
CA ILE A 212 17.09 -2.79 4.14
C ILE A 212 18.02 -2.06 3.17
N HIS A 213 18.93 -2.79 2.53
CA HIS A 213 19.80 -2.24 1.49
C HIS A 213 18.99 -1.65 0.34
N ALA A 214 17.99 -2.39 -0.16
CA ALA A 214 17.08 -1.92 -1.21
C ALA A 214 16.33 -0.66 -0.77
N ALA A 215 15.78 -0.64 0.45
CA ALA A 215 15.07 0.51 1.00
C ALA A 215 15.97 1.76 1.12
N ARG A 216 17.24 1.61 1.51
CA ARG A 216 18.23 2.70 1.54
C ARG A 216 18.55 3.20 0.15
N ASN A 217 18.67 2.32 -0.82
CA ASN A 217 18.93 2.68 -2.21
C ASN A 217 17.78 3.45 -2.87
N MET A 218 16.56 3.43 -2.31
CA MET A 218 15.45 4.22 -2.85
C MET A 218 15.79 5.71 -2.90
N PHE A 219 16.47 6.27 -1.90
CA PHE A 219 16.86 7.68 -1.92
C PHE A 219 18.26 7.90 -2.50
N LEU A 220 19.20 6.96 -2.32
CA LEU A 220 20.56 7.08 -2.88
C LEU A 220 20.56 7.07 -4.41
N LEU A 221 19.65 6.33 -5.04
CA LEU A 221 19.51 6.23 -6.49
C LEU A 221 18.43 7.15 -7.08
N ALA A 222 17.86 8.07 -6.31
CA ALA A 222 16.82 9.00 -6.74
C ALA A 222 17.38 10.17 -7.57
N THR A 223 18.04 9.86 -8.69
CA THR A 223 18.47 10.84 -9.68
C THR A 223 17.31 11.23 -10.61
N PRO A 224 17.36 12.39 -11.30
CA PRO A 224 16.32 12.80 -12.25
C PRO A 224 15.97 11.72 -13.27
N ASP A 225 16.98 10.98 -13.78
CA ASP A 225 16.78 9.90 -14.75
C ASP A 225 16.07 8.67 -14.17
N ASN A 226 16.17 8.46 -12.87
CA ASN A 226 15.60 7.33 -12.16
C ASN A 226 14.21 7.62 -11.57
N ILE A 227 13.80 8.88 -11.49
CA ILE A 227 12.51 9.28 -10.95
C ILE A 227 11.43 9.08 -12.03
N LYS A 228 10.30 8.52 -11.62
CA LYS A 228 9.09 8.46 -12.43
C LYS A 228 8.39 9.82 -12.37
N ILE A 229 8.37 10.54 -13.49
CA ILE A 229 7.59 11.75 -13.60
C ILE A 229 6.12 11.33 -13.57
N ASN A 230 5.41 11.66 -12.51
CA ASN A 230 3.97 11.51 -12.46
C ASN A 230 3.40 12.52 -13.45
N GLY A 231 2.62 12.07 -14.44
CA GLY A 231 2.08 12.87 -15.54
C GLY A 231 1.00 13.91 -15.14
N TYR A 232 1.08 14.43 -13.95
CA TYR A 232 0.40 15.65 -13.53
C TYR A 232 1.42 16.77 -13.68
N GLY A 233 1.37 17.40 -14.89
CA GLY A 233 2.25 18.47 -15.27
C GLY A 233 2.32 19.59 -14.24
N THR A 234 3.46 20.21 -14.25
CA THR A 234 3.81 21.51 -13.67
C THR A 234 2.68 22.53 -13.80
#